data_812876d717afcdcf047cdf39dbf6146d
#
_entry.id   812876d717afcdcf047cdf39dbf6146d
#
_cell.length_a   1.000
_cell.length_b   1.000
_cell.length_c   1.000
_cell.angle_alpha   90.00
_cell.angle_beta   90.00
_cell.angle_gamma   90.00
#
_symmetry.space_group_name_H-M   'P 1'
#
loop_
_entity.id
_entity.type
_entity.pdbx_description
1 polymer ?
#
loop_
_entity_poly.entity_id
_entity_poly.type
_entity_poly.pdbx_seq_one_letter_code
_entity_poly.pdbx_strand_id
1 'polypeptide(L)'
;LLPNTKLKKENFWNGFDKAVHELATKNKELLEKRDELQKKIDEWHKKHKGNKFNIKKYANFLKKIGYLKKPGQDFKIKTKNVDTEIAKICGPQLVVPISNARYALNAANARWVSLYDSLYGTDVIPETKGALRGKTYNPLRGERVIYYVRNFLDKFVPLKDKSWKDLKKIPKVNNNKLDLNLKNPKQFVGYKKKSKLLSSLLFVNNNLHIDILFDQDGTLEVNNPDGNQDIIEIHDVFLESAISTICDHEDSVAAVDAQDKVIGYRNWLGLMKGNLKIEFKKKGKELLRKLN
;
A
#
# COMPACT_ATOMS: atom_id res chain seq x y z
N LEU A 1 -3.32 24.12 -10.05
CA LEU A 1 -2.06 23.65 -9.45
C LEU A 1 -1.48 24.68 -8.47
N LEU A 2 -1.29 25.94 -8.90
CA LEU A 2 -0.59 26.96 -8.11
C LEU A 2 -1.27 27.46 -6.83
N PRO A 3 -2.61 27.50 -6.69
CA PRO A 3 -3.22 27.90 -5.41
C PRO A 3 -2.65 27.06 -4.26
N ASN A 4 -2.26 27.74 -3.17
CA ASN A 4 -1.69 27.16 -1.95
C ASN A 4 -0.24 26.63 -2.04
N THR A 5 0.47 26.84 -3.16
CA THR A 5 1.86 26.37 -3.30
C THR A 5 2.92 27.41 -2.91
N LYS A 6 2.57 28.63 -2.58
CA LYS A 6 3.47 29.78 -2.36
C LYS A 6 4.31 30.17 -3.61
N LEU A 7 4.08 29.54 -4.77
CA LEU A 7 4.76 29.86 -6.02
C LEU A 7 4.05 31.01 -6.74
N LYS A 8 4.82 32.00 -7.20
CA LYS A 8 4.31 33.05 -8.07
C LYS A 8 4.05 32.48 -9.46
N LYS A 9 2.94 32.90 -10.09
CA LYS A 9 2.54 32.43 -11.42
C LYS A 9 3.62 32.66 -12.47
N GLU A 10 4.24 33.83 -12.44
CA GLU A 10 5.30 34.23 -13.36
C GLU A 10 6.53 33.31 -13.22
N ASN A 11 6.95 33.04 -12.00
CA ASN A 11 8.10 32.16 -11.75
C ASN A 11 7.85 30.74 -12.25
N PHE A 12 6.62 30.25 -12.10
CA PHE A 12 6.25 28.94 -12.62
C PHE A 12 6.33 28.90 -14.14
N TRP A 13 5.72 29.85 -14.83
CA TRP A 13 5.68 29.84 -16.28
C TRP A 13 7.04 30.11 -16.91
N ASN A 14 7.85 31.01 -16.36
CA ASN A 14 9.22 31.25 -16.81
C ASN A 14 10.09 29.99 -16.62
N GLY A 15 9.96 29.30 -15.49
CA GLY A 15 10.68 28.04 -15.24
C GLY A 15 10.23 26.92 -16.17
N PHE A 16 8.94 26.83 -16.46
CA PHE A 16 8.38 25.86 -17.41
C PHE A 16 8.86 26.13 -18.84
N ASP A 17 8.78 27.36 -19.31
CA ASP A 17 9.26 27.77 -20.64
C ASP A 17 10.73 27.45 -20.84
N LYS A 18 11.58 27.82 -19.87
CA LYS A 18 13.00 27.47 -19.88
C LYS A 18 13.26 25.97 -19.96
N ALA A 19 12.56 25.19 -19.10
CA ALA A 19 12.70 23.74 -19.09
C ALA A 19 12.31 23.10 -20.43
N VAL A 20 11.19 23.56 -21.02
CA VAL A 20 10.74 23.05 -22.34
C VAL A 20 11.78 23.32 -23.40
N HIS A 21 12.31 24.54 -23.50
CA HIS A 21 13.28 24.91 -24.56
C HIS A 21 14.61 24.16 -24.37
N GLU A 22 15.14 24.09 -23.16
CA GLU A 22 16.39 23.38 -22.89
C GLU A 22 16.25 21.86 -23.14
N LEU A 23 15.17 21.25 -22.62
CA LEU A 23 14.99 19.81 -22.74
C LEU A 23 14.55 19.35 -24.12
N ALA A 24 13.73 20.13 -24.83
CA ALA A 24 13.30 19.78 -26.18
C ALA A 24 14.49 19.73 -27.15
N THR A 25 15.41 20.70 -27.08
CA THR A 25 16.64 20.70 -27.90
C THR A 25 17.48 19.47 -27.61
N LYS A 26 17.74 19.19 -26.32
CA LYS A 26 18.51 18.03 -25.92
C LYS A 26 17.84 16.70 -26.30
N ASN A 27 16.53 16.62 -26.20
CA ASN A 27 15.77 15.43 -26.61
C ASN A 27 15.92 15.19 -28.12
N LYS A 28 15.84 16.24 -28.94
CA LYS A 28 16.05 16.13 -30.39
C LYS A 28 17.43 15.57 -30.72
N GLU A 29 18.49 16.12 -30.13
CA GLU A 29 19.86 15.62 -30.28
C GLU A 29 20.00 14.14 -29.90
N LEU A 30 19.36 13.72 -28.83
CA LEU A 30 19.39 12.33 -28.37
C LEU A 30 18.61 11.38 -29.29
N LEU A 31 17.51 11.83 -29.88
CA LEU A 31 16.76 11.09 -30.90
C LEU A 31 17.58 10.91 -32.19
N GLU A 32 18.21 11.96 -32.67
CA GLU A 32 19.11 11.90 -33.81
C GLU A 32 20.28 10.92 -33.59
N LYS A 33 20.89 10.97 -32.39
CA LYS A 33 21.93 10.02 -32.00
C LYS A 33 21.41 8.57 -31.92
N ARG A 34 20.20 8.35 -31.44
CA ARG A 34 19.56 7.03 -31.42
C ARG A 34 19.44 6.48 -32.85
N ASP A 35 18.94 7.31 -33.77
CA ASP A 35 18.70 6.90 -35.14
C ASP A 35 20.02 6.64 -35.87
N GLU A 36 21.07 7.42 -35.60
CA GLU A 36 22.42 7.16 -36.10
C GLU A 36 22.98 5.82 -35.62
N LEU A 37 22.83 5.51 -34.31
CA LEU A 37 23.25 4.23 -33.72
C LEU A 37 22.49 3.07 -34.33
N GLN A 38 21.15 3.19 -34.49
CA GLN A 38 20.31 2.17 -35.13
C GLN A 38 20.78 1.89 -36.54
N LYS A 39 21.02 2.93 -37.35
CA LYS A 39 21.53 2.78 -38.72
C LYS A 39 22.85 2.00 -38.75
N LYS A 40 23.81 2.32 -37.89
CA LYS A 40 25.08 1.59 -37.79
C LYS A 40 24.88 0.10 -37.41
N ILE A 41 23.97 -0.18 -36.52
CA ILE A 41 23.64 -1.56 -36.11
C ILE A 41 23.00 -2.33 -37.27
N ASP A 42 22.05 -1.74 -37.97
CA ASP A 42 21.38 -2.35 -39.12
C ASP A 42 22.37 -2.65 -40.26
N GLU A 43 23.28 -1.72 -40.54
CA GLU A 43 24.35 -1.91 -41.54
C GLU A 43 25.29 -3.07 -41.14
N TRP A 44 25.62 -3.17 -39.86
CA TRP A 44 26.43 -4.28 -39.38
C TRP A 44 25.72 -5.64 -39.58
N HIS A 45 24.44 -5.74 -39.23
CA HIS A 45 23.66 -6.94 -39.42
C HIS A 45 23.47 -7.30 -40.89
N LYS A 46 23.23 -6.32 -41.77
CA LYS A 46 23.17 -6.51 -43.25
C LYS A 46 24.46 -7.11 -43.77
N LYS A 47 25.62 -6.58 -43.37
CA LYS A 47 26.96 -7.05 -43.78
C LYS A 47 27.28 -8.47 -43.28
N HIS A 48 26.69 -8.89 -42.19
CA HIS A 48 26.96 -10.21 -41.60
C HIS A 48 25.82 -11.22 -41.79
N LYS A 49 24.84 -10.89 -42.62
CA LYS A 49 23.72 -11.77 -42.95
C LYS A 49 24.24 -13.08 -43.57
N GLY A 50 23.78 -14.23 -43.07
CA GLY A 50 24.22 -15.57 -43.51
C GLY A 50 25.51 -16.08 -42.87
N ASN A 51 26.26 -15.28 -42.15
CA ASN A 51 27.44 -15.74 -41.40
C ASN A 51 27.04 -16.27 -40.00
N LYS A 52 27.86 -17.21 -39.48
CA LYS A 52 27.68 -17.64 -38.08
C LYS A 52 27.87 -16.44 -37.14
N PHE A 53 26.86 -16.18 -36.30
CA PHE A 53 26.89 -15.04 -35.37
C PHE A 53 28.01 -15.18 -34.35
N ASN A 54 28.83 -14.14 -34.21
CA ASN A 54 29.93 -14.08 -33.24
C ASN A 54 29.70 -12.95 -32.24
N ILE A 55 29.28 -13.32 -31.04
CA ILE A 55 28.94 -12.39 -29.96
C ILE A 55 30.10 -11.47 -29.55
N LYS A 56 31.35 -11.98 -29.55
CA LYS A 56 32.53 -11.18 -29.20
C LYS A 56 32.81 -10.08 -30.24
N LYS A 57 32.72 -10.41 -31.55
CA LYS A 57 32.86 -9.43 -32.64
C LYS A 57 31.77 -8.37 -32.57
N TYR A 58 30.54 -8.78 -32.33
CA TYR A 58 29.40 -7.88 -32.19
C TYR A 58 29.54 -6.94 -30.99
N ALA A 59 29.88 -7.47 -29.81
CA ALA A 59 30.12 -6.66 -28.63
C ALA A 59 31.23 -5.63 -28.80
N ASN A 60 32.34 -6.01 -29.50
CA ASN A 60 33.42 -5.06 -29.82
C ASN A 60 32.93 -3.97 -30.77
N PHE A 61 32.11 -4.32 -31.76
CA PHE A 61 31.50 -3.33 -32.64
C PHE A 61 30.61 -2.35 -31.85
N LEU A 62 29.72 -2.84 -30.99
CA LEU A 62 28.85 -2.01 -30.14
C LEU A 62 29.64 -1.07 -29.20
N LYS A 63 30.78 -1.54 -28.69
CA LYS A 63 31.70 -0.69 -27.90
C LYS A 63 32.31 0.39 -28.78
N LYS A 64 32.76 0.03 -30.01
CA LYS A 64 33.39 0.96 -30.94
C LYS A 64 32.47 2.11 -31.37
N ILE A 65 31.18 1.82 -31.60
CA ILE A 65 30.20 2.87 -31.98
C ILE A 65 29.66 3.63 -30.76
N GLY A 66 30.05 3.28 -29.54
CA GLY A 66 29.61 3.94 -28.30
C GLY A 66 28.22 3.55 -27.83
N TYR A 67 27.64 2.45 -28.36
CA TYR A 67 26.38 1.88 -27.88
C TYR A 67 26.59 1.20 -26.52
N LEU A 68 27.59 0.32 -26.41
CA LEU A 68 28.02 -0.24 -25.13
C LEU A 68 29.08 0.67 -24.51
N LYS A 69 28.76 1.20 -23.32
CA LYS A 69 29.67 2.02 -22.52
C LYS A 69 30.21 1.21 -21.35
N LYS A 70 31.40 1.57 -20.88
CA LYS A 70 31.91 1.04 -19.61
C LYS A 70 31.02 1.54 -18.48
N PRO A 71 30.78 0.70 -17.44
CA PRO A 71 30.17 1.18 -16.21
C PRO A 71 30.94 2.38 -15.65
N GLY A 72 30.22 3.33 -15.08
CA GLY A 72 30.84 4.42 -14.34
C GLY A 72 31.51 3.93 -13.06
N GLN A 73 32.05 4.87 -12.30
CA GLN A 73 32.53 4.56 -10.95
C GLN A 73 31.35 4.23 -10.03
N ASP A 74 31.58 3.36 -9.07
CA ASP A 74 30.59 3.04 -8.06
C ASP A 74 30.21 4.30 -7.27
N PHE A 75 28.93 4.45 -7.02
CA PHE A 75 28.40 5.57 -6.25
C PHE A 75 27.44 5.10 -5.17
N LYS A 76 27.31 5.89 -4.14
CA LYS A 76 26.30 5.68 -3.09
C LYS A 76 25.19 6.69 -3.24
N ILE A 77 23.95 6.21 -3.17
CA ILE A 77 22.79 7.09 -3.15
C ILE A 77 22.80 7.90 -1.85
N LYS A 78 22.75 9.23 -1.97
CA LYS A 78 22.80 10.18 -0.84
C LYS A 78 21.48 10.93 -0.68
N THR A 79 20.37 10.27 -0.95
CA THR A 79 19.04 10.88 -0.76
C THR A 79 18.78 11.19 0.71
N LYS A 80 18.13 12.32 0.97
CA LYS A 80 17.72 12.77 2.31
C LYS A 80 16.21 13.04 2.29
N ASN A 81 15.60 13.03 3.47
CA ASN A 81 14.18 13.33 3.67
C ASN A 81 13.24 12.42 2.86
N VAL A 82 13.62 11.15 2.71
CA VAL A 82 12.76 10.14 2.11
C VAL A 82 11.75 9.67 3.15
N ASP A 83 10.49 9.56 2.74
CA ASP A 83 9.41 9.07 3.60
C ASP A 83 9.76 7.71 4.21
N THR A 84 9.42 7.52 5.46
CA THR A 84 9.72 6.29 6.21
C THR A 84 9.09 5.07 5.57
N GLU A 85 7.90 5.23 5.00
CA GLU A 85 7.16 4.21 4.26
C GLU A 85 7.90 3.68 3.03
N ILE A 86 8.76 4.52 2.43
CA ILE A 86 9.59 4.14 1.27
C ILE A 86 10.96 3.63 1.72
N ALA A 87 11.57 4.28 2.73
CA ALA A 87 12.98 4.05 3.04
C ALA A 87 13.23 3.03 4.16
N LYS A 88 12.26 2.82 5.08
CA LYS A 88 12.50 2.09 6.34
C LYS A 88 11.43 1.06 6.70
N ILE A 89 10.18 1.28 6.32
CA ILE A 89 9.09 0.38 6.67
C ILE A 89 8.95 -0.69 5.59
N CYS A 90 9.26 -1.94 5.95
CA CYS A 90 9.02 -3.09 5.09
C CYS A 90 7.56 -3.54 5.26
N GLY A 91 6.70 -3.11 4.36
CA GLY A 91 5.26 -3.40 4.40
C GLY A 91 4.67 -3.64 3.01
N PRO A 92 3.41 -4.08 2.93
CA PRO A 92 2.74 -4.32 1.67
C PRO A 92 2.66 -3.07 0.79
N GLN A 93 2.90 -3.25 -0.50
CA GLN A 93 2.76 -2.21 -1.52
C GLN A 93 1.67 -2.62 -2.50
N LEU A 94 0.78 -1.68 -2.81
CA LEU A 94 -0.24 -1.87 -3.84
C LEU A 94 0.17 -1.21 -5.15
N VAL A 95 -0.35 -1.74 -6.25
CA VAL A 95 -0.32 -1.11 -7.57
C VAL A 95 -1.75 -0.88 -8.02
N VAL A 96 -2.07 0.31 -8.51
CA VAL A 96 -3.43 0.66 -8.90
C VAL A 96 -3.44 1.44 -10.21
N PRO A 97 -4.37 1.14 -11.15
CA PRO A 97 -4.58 1.96 -12.33
C PRO A 97 -5.15 3.31 -11.93
N ILE A 98 -4.34 4.35 -11.97
CA ILE A 98 -4.71 5.67 -11.46
C ILE A 98 -5.80 6.36 -12.27
N SER A 99 -6.05 5.94 -13.50
CA SER A 99 -7.20 6.38 -14.30
C SER A 99 -8.54 6.02 -13.68
N ASN A 100 -8.60 4.98 -12.83
CA ASN A 100 -9.80 4.57 -12.12
C ASN A 100 -9.85 5.16 -10.70
N ALA A 101 -10.59 6.27 -10.53
CA ALA A 101 -10.72 6.97 -9.25
C ALA A 101 -11.21 6.08 -8.10
N ARG A 102 -12.13 5.13 -8.36
CA ARG A 102 -12.63 4.19 -7.35
C ARG A 102 -11.54 3.24 -6.86
N TYR A 103 -10.73 2.71 -7.78
CA TYR A 103 -9.61 1.84 -7.41
C TYR A 103 -8.53 2.61 -6.65
N ALA A 104 -8.22 3.82 -7.09
CA ALA A 104 -7.29 4.69 -6.42
C ALA A 104 -7.71 5.00 -4.98
N LEU A 105 -8.98 5.32 -4.76
CA LEU A 105 -9.54 5.53 -3.42
C LEU A 105 -9.54 4.24 -2.58
N ASN A 106 -9.87 3.10 -3.17
CA ASN A 106 -9.83 1.83 -2.45
C ASN A 106 -8.40 1.48 -2.00
N ALA A 107 -7.41 1.70 -2.86
CA ALA A 107 -6.02 1.45 -2.52
C ALA A 107 -5.52 2.38 -1.39
N ALA A 108 -5.86 3.67 -1.45
CA ALA A 108 -5.53 4.61 -0.39
C ALA A 108 -6.19 4.26 0.95
N ASN A 109 -7.48 3.85 0.91
CA ASN A 109 -8.22 3.44 2.11
C ASN A 109 -7.78 2.07 2.64
N ALA A 110 -7.05 1.27 1.87
CA ALA A 110 -6.49 -0.01 2.31
C ALA A 110 -5.28 0.15 3.24
N ARG A 111 -4.92 1.37 3.67
CA ARG A 111 -3.89 1.58 4.69
C ARG A 111 -4.21 0.79 5.96
N TRP A 112 -5.50 0.79 6.36
CA TRP A 112 -5.99 0.05 7.50
C TRP A 112 -7.06 -0.95 7.08
N VAL A 113 -6.84 -2.22 7.38
CA VAL A 113 -7.75 -3.31 7.00
C VAL A 113 -8.06 -4.17 8.22
N SER A 114 -9.35 -4.54 8.35
CA SER A 114 -9.80 -5.51 9.32
C SER A 114 -9.13 -6.87 9.10
N LEU A 115 -8.47 -7.38 10.12
CA LEU A 115 -7.92 -8.73 10.09
C LEU A 115 -9.03 -9.79 10.13
N TYR A 116 -10.12 -9.52 10.88
CA TYR A 116 -11.25 -10.42 10.96
C TYR A 116 -11.92 -10.59 9.60
N ASP A 117 -12.26 -9.49 8.93
CA ASP A 117 -12.87 -9.53 7.59
C ASP A 117 -11.94 -10.21 6.58
N SER A 118 -10.65 -9.91 6.63
CA SER A 118 -9.66 -10.49 5.72
C SER A 118 -9.54 -12.00 5.90
N LEU A 119 -9.52 -12.49 7.13
CA LEU A 119 -9.47 -13.93 7.43
C LEU A 119 -10.79 -14.63 7.08
N TYR A 120 -11.92 -13.99 7.40
CA TYR A 120 -13.23 -14.56 7.12
C TYR A 120 -13.50 -14.67 5.62
N GLY A 121 -13.08 -13.68 4.84
CA GLY A 121 -13.33 -13.58 3.39
C GLY A 121 -12.35 -14.35 2.50
N THR A 122 -11.25 -14.87 3.03
CA THR A 122 -10.18 -15.51 2.23
C THR A 122 -10.02 -17.01 2.57
N ASP A 123 -9.16 -17.69 1.84
CA ASP A 123 -8.83 -19.11 2.00
C ASP A 123 -7.81 -19.39 3.13
N VAL A 124 -7.32 -18.36 3.82
CA VAL A 124 -6.46 -18.52 5.02
C VAL A 124 -7.17 -19.38 6.08
N ILE A 125 -8.48 -19.19 6.25
CA ILE A 125 -9.31 -20.08 7.04
C ILE A 125 -9.94 -21.12 6.08
N PRO A 126 -9.52 -22.39 6.13
CA PRO A 126 -10.00 -23.40 5.18
C PRO A 126 -11.49 -23.71 5.37
N GLU A 127 -12.16 -23.99 4.24
CA GLU A 127 -13.60 -24.32 4.19
C GLU A 127 -13.87 -25.81 4.53
N THR A 128 -13.24 -26.32 5.55
CA THR A 128 -13.36 -27.72 5.99
C THR A 128 -14.24 -27.82 7.25
N LYS A 129 -14.74 -29.02 7.52
CA LYS A 129 -15.50 -29.30 8.76
C LYS A 129 -16.59 -28.27 9.08
N GLY A 130 -17.39 -27.89 8.09
CA GLY A 130 -18.53 -26.99 8.28
C GLY A 130 -18.21 -25.48 8.27
N ALA A 131 -16.95 -25.05 8.18
CA ALA A 131 -16.56 -23.63 8.19
C ALA A 131 -16.61 -22.98 6.79
N LEU A 132 -17.67 -23.22 6.04
CA LEU A 132 -17.86 -22.68 4.69
C LEU A 132 -18.13 -21.17 4.70
N ARG A 133 -17.66 -20.48 3.64
CA ARG A 133 -18.10 -19.10 3.33
C ARG A 133 -19.49 -19.20 2.66
N GLY A 134 -20.49 -18.70 3.33
CA GLY A 134 -21.84 -18.70 2.82
C GLY A 134 -22.36 -17.31 2.45
N LYS A 135 -23.64 -17.22 2.11
CA LYS A 135 -24.33 -15.92 1.94
C LYS A 135 -24.62 -15.23 3.27
N THR A 136 -24.65 -15.99 4.35
CA THR A 136 -24.85 -15.52 5.73
C THR A 136 -23.63 -15.83 6.60
N TYR A 137 -23.56 -15.20 7.75
CA TYR A 137 -22.50 -15.44 8.72
C TYR A 137 -22.50 -16.91 9.19
N ASN A 138 -21.32 -17.52 9.24
CA ASN A 138 -21.11 -18.88 9.74
C ASN A 138 -20.36 -18.83 11.06
N PRO A 139 -20.99 -19.16 12.20
CA PRO A 139 -20.38 -19.09 13.53
C PRO A 139 -19.12 -19.94 13.67
N LEU A 140 -19.12 -21.18 13.13
CA LEU A 140 -17.95 -22.06 13.16
C LEU A 140 -16.74 -21.44 12.44
N ARG A 141 -16.99 -20.71 11.34
CA ARG A 141 -15.93 -19.98 10.67
C ARG A 141 -15.46 -18.79 11.49
N GLY A 142 -16.39 -18.06 12.11
CA GLY A 142 -16.11 -16.95 13.03
C GLY A 142 -15.22 -17.39 14.20
N GLU A 143 -15.52 -18.51 14.86
CA GLU A 143 -14.68 -19.07 15.93
C GLU A 143 -13.25 -19.35 15.47
N ARG A 144 -13.05 -19.88 14.25
CA ARG A 144 -11.72 -20.13 13.71
C ARG A 144 -10.97 -18.83 13.42
N VAL A 145 -11.66 -17.79 12.96
CA VAL A 145 -11.10 -16.44 12.76
C VAL A 145 -10.64 -15.89 14.12
N ILE A 146 -11.49 -15.93 15.14
CA ILE A 146 -11.16 -15.46 16.49
C ILE A 146 -9.95 -16.22 17.04
N TYR A 147 -9.94 -17.54 16.92
CA TYR A 147 -8.81 -18.36 17.36
C TYR A 147 -7.51 -18.00 16.62
N TYR A 148 -7.58 -17.80 15.32
CA TYR A 148 -6.43 -17.38 14.52
C TYR A 148 -5.89 -16.03 14.99
N VAL A 149 -6.77 -15.04 15.18
CA VAL A 149 -6.38 -13.69 15.62
C VAL A 149 -5.77 -13.71 17.01
N ARG A 150 -6.29 -14.52 17.94
CA ARG A 150 -5.68 -14.66 19.26
C ARG A 150 -4.26 -15.22 19.18
N ASN A 151 -4.03 -16.24 18.34
CA ASN A 151 -2.69 -16.76 18.08
C ASN A 151 -1.78 -15.73 17.41
N PHE A 152 -2.32 -14.93 16.49
CA PHE A 152 -1.61 -13.82 15.87
C PHE A 152 -1.13 -12.82 16.92
N LEU A 153 -2.00 -12.41 17.84
CA LEU A 153 -1.65 -11.47 18.90
C LEU A 153 -0.62 -12.07 19.86
N ASP A 154 -0.73 -13.35 20.24
CA ASP A 154 0.26 -14.05 21.07
C ASP A 154 1.65 -14.07 20.41
N LYS A 155 1.70 -14.13 19.08
CA LYS A 155 2.95 -14.14 18.32
C LYS A 155 3.56 -12.75 18.17
N PHE A 156 2.75 -11.73 17.85
CA PHE A 156 3.24 -10.41 17.43
C PHE A 156 3.14 -9.33 18.51
N VAL A 157 2.27 -9.51 19.50
CA VAL A 157 2.14 -8.65 20.69
C VAL A 157 2.10 -9.52 21.95
N PRO A 158 3.14 -10.32 22.22
CA PRO A 158 3.11 -11.35 23.25
C PRO A 158 3.02 -10.76 24.66
N LEU A 159 2.17 -11.38 25.50
CA LEU A 159 2.11 -11.13 26.92
C LEU A 159 3.13 -12.02 27.67
N LYS A 160 3.57 -11.59 28.87
CA LYS A 160 4.58 -12.36 29.65
C LYS A 160 3.99 -13.63 30.24
N ASP A 161 2.86 -13.52 30.91
CA ASP A 161 2.37 -14.53 31.85
C ASP A 161 1.07 -15.18 31.41
N LYS A 162 0.54 -14.81 30.26
CA LYS A 162 -0.75 -15.29 29.75
C LYS A 162 -0.86 -15.14 28.24
N SER A 163 -1.86 -15.78 27.65
CA SER A 163 -2.25 -15.63 26.26
C SER A 163 -3.32 -14.54 26.09
N TRP A 164 -3.43 -13.98 24.91
CA TRP A 164 -4.58 -13.15 24.52
C TRP A 164 -5.90 -13.93 24.54
N LYS A 165 -5.85 -15.25 24.54
CA LYS A 165 -7.00 -16.15 24.73
C LYS A 165 -7.53 -16.15 26.16
N ASP A 166 -6.65 -15.85 27.13
CA ASP A 166 -6.97 -15.94 28.57
C ASP A 166 -7.49 -14.62 29.14
N LEU A 167 -7.58 -13.58 28.31
CA LEU A 167 -8.07 -12.28 28.76
C LEU A 167 -9.59 -12.33 29.00
N LYS A 168 -9.98 -12.07 30.25
CA LYS A 168 -11.38 -12.07 30.69
C LYS A 168 -11.98 -10.67 30.87
N LYS A 169 -11.18 -9.61 30.77
CA LYS A 169 -11.61 -8.21 30.97
C LYS A 169 -10.86 -7.29 30.03
N ILE A 170 -11.55 -6.27 29.53
CA ILE A 170 -10.93 -5.21 28.76
C ILE A 170 -9.80 -4.58 29.59
N PRO A 171 -8.58 -4.48 29.05
CA PRO A 171 -7.46 -3.88 29.75
C PRO A 171 -7.76 -2.44 30.18
N LYS A 172 -7.11 -1.98 31.24
CA LYS A 172 -7.23 -0.59 31.67
C LYS A 172 -5.99 0.20 31.30
N VAL A 173 -6.17 1.47 31.04
CA VAL A 173 -5.07 2.41 30.85
C VAL A 173 -5.22 3.55 31.85
N ASN A 174 -4.25 3.64 32.79
CA ASN A 174 -4.19 4.65 33.83
C ASN A 174 -2.87 5.42 33.69
N ASN A 175 -2.94 6.76 33.62
CA ASN A 175 -1.76 7.61 33.47
C ASN A 175 -0.82 7.15 32.34
N ASN A 176 -1.40 6.82 31.17
CA ASN A 176 -0.69 6.29 30.00
C ASN A 176 0.04 4.95 30.22
N LYS A 177 -0.23 4.26 31.33
CA LYS A 177 0.28 2.91 31.59
C LYS A 177 -0.82 1.88 31.34
N LEU A 178 -0.51 0.92 30.47
CA LEU A 178 -1.37 -0.22 30.18
C LEU A 178 -1.23 -1.28 31.29
N ASP A 179 -2.33 -1.84 31.75
CA ASP A 179 -2.37 -2.91 32.77
C ASP A 179 -2.13 -4.32 32.21
N LEU A 180 -1.60 -4.43 31.00
CA LEU A 180 -1.13 -5.68 30.41
C LEU A 180 0.38 -5.82 30.53
N ASN A 181 0.82 -7.01 30.96
CA ASN A 181 2.23 -7.32 31.09
C ASN A 181 2.81 -7.81 29.76
N LEU A 182 3.20 -6.85 28.89
CA LEU A 182 3.78 -7.15 27.59
C LEU A 182 5.20 -7.69 27.71
N LYS A 183 5.59 -8.66 26.86
CA LYS A 183 7.01 -9.08 26.74
C LYS A 183 7.89 -7.94 26.31
N ASN A 184 7.39 -7.11 25.39
CA ASN A 184 8.06 -5.88 24.96
C ASN A 184 7.16 -4.66 25.21
N PRO A 185 7.32 -3.93 26.32
CA PRO A 185 6.51 -2.76 26.65
C PRO A 185 6.59 -1.63 25.62
N LYS A 186 7.68 -1.56 24.82
CA LYS A 186 7.84 -0.56 23.76
C LYS A 186 6.87 -0.74 22.57
N GLN A 187 6.22 -1.90 22.50
CA GLN A 187 5.19 -2.12 21.47
C GLN A 187 3.93 -1.30 21.72
N PHE A 188 3.61 -0.95 22.95
CA PHE A 188 2.44 -0.10 23.25
C PHE A 188 2.70 1.34 22.83
N VAL A 189 1.90 1.84 21.89
CA VAL A 189 2.04 3.18 21.28
C VAL A 189 1.01 4.14 21.85
N GLY A 190 -0.22 3.67 22.08
CA GLY A 190 -1.28 4.52 22.56
C GLY A 190 -2.63 3.83 22.65
N TYR A 191 -3.66 4.61 22.90
CA TYR A 191 -5.02 4.11 23.09
C TYR A 191 -6.06 5.15 22.70
N LYS A 192 -7.30 4.70 22.43
CA LYS A 192 -8.48 5.56 22.29
C LYS A 192 -9.49 5.23 23.36
N LYS A 193 -10.24 6.26 23.80
CA LYS A 193 -11.40 6.12 24.68
C LYS A 193 -12.64 6.71 24.01
N LYS A 194 -13.79 6.05 24.21
CA LYS A 194 -15.11 6.56 23.85
C LYS A 194 -15.93 6.62 25.14
N SER A 195 -16.48 7.77 25.48
CA SER A 195 -17.29 7.94 26.72
C SER A 195 -16.59 7.44 28.00
N LYS A 196 -15.29 7.69 28.16
CA LYS A 196 -14.42 7.25 29.27
C LYS A 196 -14.01 5.76 29.24
N LEU A 197 -14.61 4.94 28.41
CA LEU A 197 -14.25 3.52 28.26
C LEU A 197 -13.18 3.33 27.18
N LEU A 198 -12.30 2.35 27.36
CA LEU A 198 -11.26 2.01 26.40
C LEU A 198 -11.92 1.44 25.13
N SER A 199 -11.69 2.07 23.97
CA SER A 199 -12.23 1.62 22.69
C SER A 199 -11.17 0.96 21.80
N SER A 200 -9.91 1.33 21.93
CA SER A 200 -8.84 0.61 21.25
C SER A 200 -7.47 0.76 21.92
N LEU A 201 -6.59 -0.19 21.62
CA LEU A 201 -5.17 -0.20 21.97
C LEU A 201 -4.33 -0.27 20.71
N LEU A 202 -3.40 0.68 20.56
CA LEU A 202 -2.47 0.73 19.44
C LEU A 202 -1.12 0.16 19.83
N PHE A 203 -0.68 -0.84 19.08
CA PHE A 203 0.63 -1.47 19.21
C PHE A 203 1.45 -1.28 17.93
N VAL A 204 2.76 -1.47 18.04
CA VAL A 204 3.69 -1.49 16.89
C VAL A 204 4.54 -2.75 16.92
N ASN A 205 4.69 -3.38 15.77
CA ASN A 205 5.62 -4.50 15.55
C ASN A 205 6.29 -4.38 14.19
N ASN A 206 7.63 -4.43 14.15
CA ASN A 206 8.41 -4.20 12.92
C ASN A 206 8.03 -2.91 12.16
N ASN A 207 7.78 -1.83 12.90
CA ASN A 207 7.32 -0.53 12.41
C ASN A 207 5.92 -0.54 11.75
N LEU A 208 5.16 -1.61 11.85
CA LEU A 208 3.77 -1.70 11.42
C LEU A 208 2.84 -1.66 12.63
N HIS A 209 1.77 -0.91 12.53
CA HIS A 209 0.82 -0.75 13.63
C HIS A 209 -0.27 -1.82 13.61
N ILE A 210 -0.71 -2.16 14.81
CA ILE A 210 -1.80 -3.10 15.09
C ILE A 210 -2.76 -2.37 16.04
N ASP A 211 -3.97 -2.07 15.58
CA ASP A 211 -5.02 -1.42 16.39
C ASP A 211 -6.06 -2.47 16.82
N ILE A 212 -6.12 -2.77 18.12
CA ILE A 212 -7.06 -3.74 18.69
C ILE A 212 -8.27 -2.98 19.21
N LEU A 213 -9.43 -3.25 18.61
CA LEU A 213 -10.70 -2.61 18.96
C LEU A 213 -11.50 -3.46 19.95
N PHE A 214 -12.09 -2.80 20.92
CA PHE A 214 -12.97 -3.42 21.92
C PHE A 214 -14.39 -2.93 21.73
N ASP A 215 -15.34 -3.86 21.77
CA ASP A 215 -16.75 -3.51 21.83
C ASP A 215 -17.14 -3.08 23.23
N GLN A 216 -17.89 -2.00 23.31
CA GLN A 216 -18.35 -1.43 24.59
C GLN A 216 -19.85 -1.58 24.80
N ASP A 217 -20.57 -1.91 23.74
CA ASP A 217 -22.03 -1.90 23.78
C ASP A 217 -22.64 -3.29 24.10
N GLY A 218 -21.80 -4.31 24.32
CA GLY A 218 -22.26 -5.65 24.79
C GLY A 218 -23.26 -6.35 23.85
N THR A 219 -23.33 -5.93 22.58
CA THR A 219 -24.43 -6.32 21.66
C THR A 219 -24.14 -7.52 20.76
N LEU A 220 -22.96 -8.09 20.84
CA LEU A 220 -22.72 -9.40 20.23
C LEU A 220 -22.74 -10.48 21.32
N GLU A 221 -23.93 -10.97 21.62
CA GLU A 221 -24.11 -12.27 22.28
C GLU A 221 -23.52 -13.35 21.36
N VAL A 222 -22.22 -13.57 21.43
CA VAL A 222 -21.65 -14.82 20.93
C VAL A 222 -22.03 -15.87 21.94
N ASN A 223 -23.10 -16.61 21.68
CA ASN A 223 -23.45 -17.80 22.40
C ASN A 223 -22.30 -18.79 22.33
N ASN A 224 -21.45 -18.78 23.34
CA ASN A 224 -20.41 -19.77 23.51
C ASN A 224 -21.07 -21.11 23.79
N PRO A 225 -20.79 -22.21 23.06
CA PRO A 225 -21.38 -23.51 23.28
C PRO A 225 -21.22 -24.03 24.71
N ASP A 226 -20.25 -23.52 25.47
CA ASP A 226 -19.90 -23.95 26.82
C ASP A 226 -20.49 -23.06 27.94
N GLY A 227 -21.34 -22.09 27.61
CA GLY A 227 -22.06 -21.28 28.64
C GLY A 227 -21.19 -20.33 29.48
N ASN A 228 -19.92 -20.12 29.13
CA ASN A 228 -19.02 -19.22 29.84
C ASN A 228 -19.08 -17.80 29.24
N GLN A 229 -19.73 -16.88 29.96
CA GLN A 229 -19.95 -15.47 29.63
C GLN A 229 -18.72 -14.54 29.80
N ASP A 230 -17.53 -15.07 30.04
CA ASP A 230 -16.37 -14.27 30.49
C ASP A 230 -15.30 -14.01 29.40
N ILE A 231 -15.65 -14.02 28.13
CA ILE A 231 -14.66 -13.74 27.07
C ILE A 231 -14.74 -12.27 26.69
N ILE A 232 -13.61 -11.56 26.80
CA ILE A 232 -13.48 -10.21 26.26
C ILE A 232 -13.68 -10.25 24.76
N GLU A 233 -14.62 -9.49 24.30
CA GLU A 233 -14.84 -9.31 22.88
C GLU A 233 -13.84 -8.30 22.33
N ILE A 234 -12.78 -8.81 21.67
CA ILE A 234 -12.05 -8.01 20.71
C ILE A 234 -12.97 -7.91 19.50
N HIS A 235 -13.51 -6.72 19.29
CA HIS A 235 -14.43 -6.45 18.19
C HIS A 235 -13.76 -6.63 16.84
N ASP A 236 -12.53 -6.13 16.70
CA ASP A 236 -11.70 -6.31 15.50
C ASP A 236 -10.23 -6.03 15.79
N VAL A 237 -9.38 -6.39 14.86
CA VAL A 237 -7.97 -6.02 14.83
C VAL A 237 -7.67 -5.42 13.47
N PHE A 238 -7.31 -4.13 13.47
CA PHE A 238 -6.89 -3.46 12.25
C PHE A 238 -5.38 -3.49 12.10
N LEU A 239 -4.92 -3.83 10.90
CA LEU A 239 -3.50 -3.84 10.55
C LEU A 239 -3.18 -2.76 9.53
N GLU A 240 -1.99 -2.17 9.62
CA GLU A 240 -1.43 -1.42 8.50
C GLU A 240 -1.14 -2.39 7.36
N SER A 241 -1.94 -2.32 6.30
CA SER A 241 -2.01 -3.30 5.23
C SER A 241 -1.43 -2.80 3.92
N ALA A 242 -1.61 -1.52 3.59
CA ALA A 242 -1.02 -0.89 2.40
C ALA A 242 -0.15 0.29 2.82
N ILE A 243 1.15 0.10 2.85
CA ILE A 243 2.10 1.11 3.33
C ILE A 243 2.39 2.14 2.25
N SER A 244 2.49 1.69 1.02
CA SER A 244 2.66 2.54 -0.15
C SER A 244 1.80 2.04 -1.31
N THR A 245 1.48 2.93 -2.23
CA THR A 245 0.71 2.61 -3.43
C THR A 245 1.40 3.19 -4.65
N ILE A 246 1.68 2.35 -5.64
CA ILE A 246 2.12 2.76 -6.95
C ILE A 246 0.88 3.19 -7.74
N CYS A 247 0.83 4.48 -8.08
CA CYS A 247 -0.17 5.02 -8.99
C CYS A 247 0.30 4.77 -10.42
N ASP A 248 -0.13 3.66 -11.01
CA ASP A 248 0.32 3.23 -12.33
C ASP A 248 -0.29 4.10 -13.43
N HIS A 249 0.57 4.62 -14.30
CA HIS A 249 0.23 5.40 -15.50
C HIS A 249 0.66 4.69 -16.79
N GLU A 250 1.08 3.44 -16.73
CA GLU A 250 1.66 2.70 -17.84
C GLU A 250 0.91 1.39 -18.10
N ASP A 251 1.35 0.28 -17.54
CA ASP A 251 0.89 -1.06 -17.95
C ASP A 251 -0.59 -1.35 -17.64
N SER A 252 -1.12 -0.80 -16.55
CA SER A 252 -2.53 -0.94 -16.18
C SER A 252 -3.42 0.20 -16.67
N VAL A 253 -2.86 1.15 -17.43
CA VAL A 253 -3.57 2.34 -17.93
C VAL A 253 -3.33 2.52 -19.43
N ALA A 254 -4.29 2.14 -20.23
CA ALA A 254 -4.29 2.39 -21.68
C ALA A 254 -4.80 3.81 -21.98
N ALA A 255 -3.99 4.83 -21.76
CA ALA A 255 -4.34 6.20 -22.16
C ALA A 255 -4.19 6.35 -23.68
N VAL A 256 -5.29 6.59 -24.39
CA VAL A 256 -5.34 6.70 -25.86
C VAL A 256 -4.94 8.09 -26.34
N ASP A 257 -5.11 9.11 -25.50
CA ASP A 257 -4.78 10.49 -25.81
C ASP A 257 -4.35 11.29 -24.57
N ALA A 258 -4.10 12.58 -24.75
CA ALA A 258 -3.73 13.48 -23.67
C ALA A 258 -4.82 13.69 -22.63
N GLN A 259 -6.10 13.60 -23.02
CA GLN A 259 -7.23 13.76 -22.09
C GLN A 259 -7.30 12.58 -21.15
N ASP A 260 -7.18 11.36 -21.64
CA ASP A 260 -7.11 10.15 -20.81
C ASP A 260 -5.95 10.19 -19.83
N LYS A 261 -4.77 10.65 -20.30
CA LYS A 261 -3.61 10.81 -19.43
C LYS A 261 -3.87 11.82 -18.31
N VAL A 262 -4.53 12.93 -18.62
CA VAL A 262 -4.88 13.98 -17.66
C VAL A 262 -5.87 13.46 -16.61
N ILE A 263 -6.76 12.51 -16.92
CA ILE A 263 -7.66 11.88 -15.93
C ILE A 263 -6.83 11.22 -14.81
N GLY A 264 -5.82 10.44 -15.16
CA GLY A 264 -4.91 9.83 -14.18
C GLY A 264 -4.23 10.88 -13.28
N TYR A 265 -3.69 11.95 -13.86
CA TYR A 265 -3.06 13.02 -13.10
C TYR A 265 -4.05 13.78 -12.20
N ARG A 266 -5.30 14.00 -12.64
CA ARG A 266 -6.36 14.61 -11.81
C ARG A 266 -6.71 13.73 -10.63
N ASN A 267 -6.85 12.43 -10.82
CA ASN A 267 -7.12 11.47 -9.75
C ASN A 267 -5.96 11.46 -8.74
N TRP A 268 -4.73 11.40 -9.20
CA TRP A 268 -3.56 11.46 -8.33
C TRP A 268 -3.50 12.77 -7.53
N LEU A 269 -3.69 13.91 -8.20
CA LEU A 269 -3.75 15.20 -7.52
C LEU A 269 -4.90 15.26 -6.49
N GLY A 270 -6.05 14.69 -6.80
CA GLY A 270 -7.19 14.61 -5.89
C GLY A 270 -6.91 13.75 -4.65
N LEU A 271 -6.17 12.64 -4.79
CA LEU A 271 -5.67 11.86 -3.65
C LEU A 271 -4.73 12.68 -2.78
N MET A 272 -3.73 13.35 -3.38
CA MET A 272 -2.75 14.16 -2.65
C MET A 272 -3.39 15.34 -1.91
N LYS A 273 -4.45 15.93 -2.48
CA LYS A 273 -5.24 17.00 -1.85
C LYS A 273 -6.28 16.50 -0.84
N GLY A 274 -6.52 15.20 -0.76
CA GLY A 274 -7.53 14.62 0.10
C GLY A 274 -8.97 14.90 -0.32
N ASN A 275 -9.22 15.33 -1.56
CA ASN A 275 -10.55 15.71 -2.05
C ASN A 275 -11.06 14.83 -3.21
N LEU A 276 -10.37 13.79 -3.58
CA LEU A 276 -10.85 12.83 -4.55
C LEU A 276 -12.12 12.15 -4.03
N LYS A 277 -13.15 12.16 -4.83
CA LYS A 277 -14.42 11.48 -4.56
C LYS A 277 -15.03 10.97 -5.85
N ILE A 278 -15.77 9.88 -5.77
CA ILE A 278 -16.53 9.34 -6.90
C ILE A 278 -17.88 8.82 -6.45
N GLU A 279 -18.90 9.12 -7.21
CA GLU A 279 -20.25 8.58 -7.07
C GLU A 279 -20.46 7.42 -8.03
N PHE A 280 -21.07 6.35 -7.57
CA PHE A 280 -21.36 5.18 -8.37
C PHE A 280 -22.62 4.47 -7.86
N LYS A 281 -23.29 3.75 -8.75
CA LYS A 281 -24.47 2.95 -8.38
C LYS A 281 -24.09 1.50 -8.08
N LYS A 282 -24.55 0.99 -6.93
CA LYS A 282 -24.43 -0.43 -6.55
C LYS A 282 -25.78 -0.94 -6.08
N LYS A 283 -26.33 -1.97 -6.74
CA LYS A 283 -27.65 -2.55 -6.44
C LYS A 283 -28.76 -1.49 -6.36
N GLY A 284 -28.77 -0.54 -7.30
CA GLY A 284 -29.77 0.54 -7.38
C GLY A 284 -29.58 1.70 -6.38
N LYS A 285 -28.63 1.64 -5.47
CA LYS A 285 -28.31 2.71 -4.53
C LYS A 285 -27.12 3.53 -5.01
N GLU A 286 -27.23 4.84 -4.91
CA GLU A 286 -26.10 5.76 -5.12
C GLU A 286 -25.17 5.72 -3.92
N LEU A 287 -23.90 5.54 -4.17
CA LEU A 287 -22.85 5.46 -3.17
C LEU A 287 -21.76 6.47 -3.49
N LEU A 288 -21.30 7.18 -2.47
CA LEU A 288 -20.14 8.06 -2.53
C LEU A 288 -18.93 7.37 -1.96
N ARG A 289 -17.86 7.26 -2.74
CA ARG A 289 -16.53 6.84 -2.25
C ARG A 289 -15.63 8.07 -2.14
N LYS A 290 -14.97 8.19 -0.99
CA LYS A 290 -13.97 9.24 -0.68
C LYS A 290 -12.87 8.64 0.18
N LEU A 291 -11.86 9.41 0.53
CA LEU A 291 -10.88 9.03 1.54
C LEU A 291 -11.56 8.97 2.93
N ASN A 292 -11.14 7.97 3.70
CA ASN A 292 -11.61 7.75 5.08
C ASN A 292 -11.02 8.78 6.05
#